data_ad4b5f91054abade2fa59935e4b6fd24
#
_entry.id   ad4b5f91054abade2fa59935e4b6fd24
#
_cell.length_a   1.000
_cell.length_b   1.000
_cell.length_c   1.000
_cell.angle_alpha   90.00
_cell.angle_beta   90.00
_cell.angle_gamma   90.00
#
_symmetry.space_group_name_H-M   'P 1'
#
loop_
_entity.id
_entity.type
_entity.pdbx_description
1 polymer ?
#
loop_
_entity_poly.entity_id
_entity_poly.type
_entity_poly.pdbx_seq_one_letter_code
_entity_poly.pdbx_strand_id
1 'polypeptide(L)'
;MISQATAAALARVAERATDVRHTYEAGFEPSDASSGTRDAAPARTLDPLSVAAPADSYFAVGGSDGPRFTRDGSFSLIDGELRARDGAAVLGYARDGAPLAPLRIESVDAALGRASDARLERDGSLTYARASLDPRSGARRVERVVAGRLALVSFPAGTLGVRVDETHLSAPPGVRPSYSRPGERGSDLLQTHARDLGRIDPSTGVRRLQEAYMALDALHAAGYAADSLDRAALDLVK
;
A
#
# COMPACT_ATOMS: atom_id res chain seq x y z
N MET A 1 14.39 -14.30 -33.84
CA MET A 1 13.16 -13.91 -33.08
C MET A 1 13.25 -14.46 -31.68
N ILE A 2 13.03 -13.63 -30.66
CA ILE A 2 12.98 -14.12 -29.27
C ILE A 2 11.75 -15.02 -29.13
N SER A 3 11.92 -16.23 -28.61
CA SER A 3 10.79 -17.15 -28.43
C SER A 3 9.81 -16.60 -27.38
N GLN A 4 8.54 -16.95 -27.48
CA GLN A 4 7.52 -16.54 -26.49
C GLN A 4 7.92 -16.98 -25.07
N ALA A 5 8.55 -18.15 -24.93
CA ALA A 5 9.07 -18.64 -23.66
C ALA A 5 10.17 -17.76 -23.08
N THR A 6 11.13 -17.32 -23.93
CA THR A 6 12.20 -16.42 -23.51
C THR A 6 11.68 -15.05 -23.11
N ALA A 7 10.69 -14.49 -23.84
CA ALA A 7 10.06 -13.23 -23.47
C ALA A 7 9.34 -13.34 -22.13
N ALA A 8 8.62 -14.42 -21.87
CA ALA A 8 7.96 -14.66 -20.58
C ALA A 8 8.97 -14.83 -19.43
N ALA A 9 10.10 -15.49 -19.66
CA ALA A 9 11.15 -15.63 -18.66
C ALA A 9 11.83 -14.28 -18.34
N LEU A 10 12.10 -13.45 -19.34
CA LEU A 10 12.60 -12.08 -19.13
C LEU A 10 11.62 -11.21 -18.33
N ALA A 11 10.32 -11.29 -18.63
CA ALA A 11 9.31 -10.59 -17.87
C ALA A 11 9.31 -11.01 -16.39
N ARG A 12 9.42 -12.31 -16.10
CA ARG A 12 9.55 -12.82 -14.72
C ARG A 12 10.79 -12.30 -14.00
N VAL A 13 11.95 -12.27 -14.68
CA VAL A 13 13.18 -11.70 -14.11
C VAL A 13 12.98 -10.23 -13.75
N ALA A 14 12.37 -9.45 -14.64
CA ALA A 14 12.09 -8.03 -14.40
C ALA A 14 11.13 -7.83 -13.21
N GLU A 15 10.06 -8.61 -13.11
CA GLU A 15 9.15 -8.60 -11.97
C GLU A 15 9.87 -8.92 -10.66
N ARG A 16 10.66 -9.99 -10.61
CA ARG A 16 11.40 -10.38 -9.40
C ARG A 16 12.50 -9.37 -9.03
N ALA A 17 13.13 -8.74 -9.99
CA ALA A 17 14.07 -7.65 -9.74
C ALA A 17 13.37 -6.42 -9.12
N THR A 18 12.16 -6.11 -9.57
CA THR A 18 11.32 -5.07 -8.99
C THR A 18 10.93 -5.43 -7.55
N ASP A 19 10.49 -6.66 -7.31
CA ASP A 19 10.15 -7.16 -5.97
C ASP A 19 11.32 -7.00 -4.99
N VAL A 20 12.54 -7.35 -5.41
CA VAL A 20 13.75 -7.21 -4.56
C VAL A 20 14.09 -5.74 -4.31
N ARG A 21 13.97 -4.89 -5.32
CA ARG A 21 14.29 -3.46 -5.21
C ARG A 21 13.39 -2.75 -4.20
N HIS A 22 12.11 -3.10 -4.18
CA HIS A 22 11.10 -2.45 -3.36
C HIS A 22 10.76 -3.20 -2.06
N THR A 23 11.57 -4.20 -1.68
CA THR A 23 11.34 -5.03 -0.47
C THR A 23 11.15 -4.21 0.82
N TYR A 24 11.84 -3.06 0.93
CA TYR A 24 11.75 -2.19 2.12
C TYR A 24 10.82 -0.98 1.91
N GLU A 25 10.14 -0.92 0.80
CA GLU A 25 9.22 0.19 0.52
C GLU A 25 7.88 -0.02 1.21
N ALA A 26 7.44 1.00 1.95
CA ALA A 26 6.19 0.91 2.70
C ALA A 26 5.01 0.71 1.74
N GLY A 27 4.16 -0.27 2.06
CA GLY A 27 2.99 -0.60 1.26
C GLY A 27 3.26 -1.38 -0.02
N PHE A 28 4.51 -1.75 -0.31
CA PHE A 28 4.83 -2.54 -1.49
C PHE A 28 4.19 -3.93 -1.42
N GLU A 29 3.40 -4.28 -2.44
CA GLU A 29 2.82 -5.60 -2.62
C GLU A 29 3.58 -6.36 -3.72
N PRO A 30 4.07 -7.58 -3.46
CA PRO A 30 4.81 -8.35 -4.47
C PRO A 30 3.93 -8.77 -5.64
N SER A 31 4.55 -9.04 -6.79
CA SER A 31 3.86 -9.52 -8.00
C SER A 31 3.16 -10.87 -7.80
N ASP A 32 3.57 -11.64 -6.79
CA ASP A 32 3.02 -12.93 -6.42
C ASP A 32 2.72 -12.95 -4.92
N ALA A 33 1.62 -12.29 -4.54
CA ALA A 33 1.17 -12.18 -3.15
C ALA A 33 0.78 -13.52 -2.51
N SER A 34 0.58 -14.58 -3.32
CA SER A 34 0.08 -15.88 -2.84
C SER A 34 1.13 -16.76 -2.17
N SER A 35 2.41 -16.48 -2.34
CA SER A 35 3.46 -17.40 -1.90
C SER A 35 4.55 -16.71 -1.07
N GLY A 36 4.51 -16.95 0.25
CA GLY A 36 5.60 -16.62 1.16
C GLY A 36 5.66 -15.16 1.64
N THR A 37 4.54 -14.46 1.58
CA THR A 37 4.41 -13.18 2.26
C THR A 37 4.42 -13.41 3.77
N ARG A 38 5.44 -12.92 4.45
CA ARG A 38 5.46 -12.84 5.90
C ARG A 38 4.70 -11.60 6.32
N ASP A 39 3.93 -11.70 7.40
CA ASP A 39 3.56 -10.54 8.19
C ASP A 39 4.85 -10.01 8.83
N ALA A 40 5.59 -9.20 8.08
CA ALA A 40 6.73 -8.49 8.64
C ALA A 40 6.18 -7.57 9.73
N ALA A 41 6.78 -7.61 10.91
CA ALA A 41 6.40 -6.70 11.97
C ALA A 41 6.58 -5.26 11.48
N PRO A 42 5.57 -4.38 11.68
CA PRO A 42 5.66 -2.99 11.24
C PRO A 42 6.86 -2.28 11.85
N ALA A 43 7.54 -1.48 11.05
CA ALA A 43 8.65 -0.68 11.51
C ALA A 43 8.16 0.51 12.34
N ARG A 44 8.77 0.74 13.49
CA ARG A 44 8.44 1.90 14.34
C ARG A 44 8.92 3.20 13.72
N THR A 45 8.14 4.25 13.89
CA THR A 45 8.45 5.62 13.47
C THR A 45 8.06 6.62 14.56
N LEU A 46 8.61 7.82 14.53
CA LEU A 46 8.22 8.92 15.41
C LEU A 46 7.09 9.77 14.84
N ASP A 47 6.69 9.52 13.59
CA ASP A 47 5.65 10.28 12.92
C ASP A 47 4.26 9.93 13.48
N PRO A 48 3.52 10.91 14.04
CA PRO A 48 2.21 10.70 14.63
C PRO A 48 1.09 10.40 13.60
N LEU A 49 1.34 10.62 12.31
CA LEU A 49 0.42 10.32 11.23
C LEU A 49 0.73 8.99 10.54
N SER A 50 1.80 8.30 10.95
CA SER A 50 2.15 6.99 10.42
C SER A 50 1.46 5.87 11.22
N VAL A 51 0.79 4.99 10.48
CA VAL A 51 0.05 3.84 11.01
C VAL A 51 0.26 2.61 10.15
N ALA A 52 0.25 1.43 10.77
CA ALA A 52 0.21 0.18 10.04
C ALA A 52 -1.19 -0.46 10.15
N ALA A 53 -1.68 -0.95 9.02
CA ALA A 53 -2.96 -1.65 8.94
C ALA A 53 -2.85 -3.06 9.54
N PRO A 54 -3.94 -3.61 10.11
CA PRO A 54 -4.02 -5.02 10.45
C PRO A 54 -3.77 -5.93 9.26
N ALA A 55 -3.46 -7.22 9.52
CA ALA A 55 -3.37 -8.22 8.48
C ALA A 55 -4.63 -8.20 7.59
N ASP A 56 -4.43 -8.42 6.29
CA ASP A 56 -5.49 -8.50 5.27
C ASP A 56 -6.39 -7.25 5.12
N SER A 57 -5.96 -6.11 5.69
CA SER A 57 -6.65 -4.83 5.56
C SER A 57 -5.79 -3.80 4.84
N TYR A 58 -6.46 -2.89 4.14
CA TYR A 58 -5.85 -1.83 3.35
C TYR A 58 -6.48 -0.48 3.73
N PHE A 59 -5.76 0.60 3.54
CA PHE A 59 -6.30 1.95 3.60
C PHE A 59 -6.94 2.31 2.25
N ALA A 60 -8.06 3.03 2.29
CA ALA A 60 -8.68 3.57 1.09
C ALA A 60 -8.08 4.94 0.76
N VAL A 61 -7.69 5.14 -0.49
CA VAL A 61 -7.22 6.43 -1.01
C VAL A 61 -7.97 6.81 -2.27
N GLY A 62 -8.02 8.09 -2.58
CA GLY A 62 -8.66 8.59 -3.79
C GLY A 62 -7.85 8.23 -5.03
N GLY A 63 -8.51 7.81 -6.09
CA GLY A 63 -7.94 7.59 -7.41
C GLY A 63 -8.80 8.23 -8.49
N SER A 64 -8.28 8.34 -9.73
CA SER A 64 -8.99 8.94 -10.87
C SER A 64 -10.27 8.19 -11.25
N ASP A 65 -10.22 6.85 -11.13
CA ASP A 65 -11.30 5.95 -11.58
C ASP A 65 -12.05 5.30 -10.41
N GLY A 66 -11.88 5.84 -9.20
CA GLY A 66 -12.49 5.34 -7.99
C GLY A 66 -11.47 5.10 -6.87
N PRO A 67 -11.91 4.55 -5.74
CA PRO A 67 -11.01 4.28 -4.62
C PRO A 67 -9.93 3.28 -4.98
N ARG A 68 -8.69 3.58 -4.58
CA ARG A 68 -7.55 2.65 -4.57
C ARG A 68 -7.24 2.23 -3.15
N PHE A 69 -6.49 1.17 -3.01
CA PHE A 69 -6.20 0.55 -1.72
C PHE A 69 -4.70 0.40 -1.55
N THR A 70 -4.20 0.81 -0.40
CA THR A 70 -2.76 0.74 -0.10
C THR A 70 -2.53 0.23 1.31
N ARG A 71 -1.38 -0.39 1.54
CA ARG A 71 -0.89 -0.68 2.90
C ARG A 71 0.08 0.39 3.41
N ASP A 72 0.50 1.32 2.54
CA ASP A 72 1.34 2.43 2.98
C ASP A 72 0.53 3.40 3.85
N GLY A 73 0.77 3.33 5.16
CA GLY A 73 0.17 4.21 6.15
C GLY A 73 1.07 5.39 6.52
N SER A 74 2.03 5.76 5.68
CA SER A 74 2.85 6.96 5.85
C SER A 74 2.10 8.18 5.33
N PHE A 75 1.23 8.74 6.16
CA PHE A 75 0.38 9.86 5.78
C PHE A 75 0.99 11.21 6.17
N SER A 76 0.54 12.25 5.50
CA SER A 76 0.90 13.64 5.79
C SER A 76 -0.32 14.55 5.69
N LEU A 77 -0.28 15.70 6.35
CA LEU A 77 -1.30 16.74 6.20
C LEU A 77 -0.81 17.80 5.22
N ILE A 78 -1.54 17.94 4.10
CA ILE A 78 -1.28 18.95 3.08
C ILE A 78 -2.57 19.77 2.94
N ASP A 79 -2.50 21.06 3.18
CA ASP A 79 -3.65 22.00 3.15
C ASP A 79 -4.84 21.51 3.99
N GLY A 80 -4.56 20.90 5.13
CA GLY A 80 -5.56 20.35 6.05
C GLY A 80 -6.19 19.04 5.62
N GLU A 81 -5.79 18.47 4.50
CA GLU A 81 -6.24 17.17 4.00
C GLU A 81 -5.20 16.09 4.31
N LEU A 82 -5.66 14.94 4.81
CA LEU A 82 -4.80 13.80 5.02
C LEU A 82 -4.49 13.14 3.68
N ARG A 83 -3.21 13.06 3.34
CA ARG A 83 -2.73 12.54 2.06
C ARG A 83 -1.74 11.39 2.24
N ALA A 84 -1.81 10.43 1.35
CA ALA A 84 -0.82 9.39 1.19
C ALA A 84 0.48 9.97 0.60
N ARG A 85 1.53 9.17 0.58
CA ARG A 85 2.87 9.57 0.12
C ARG A 85 2.92 10.03 -1.34
N ASP A 86 2.09 9.45 -2.19
CA ASP A 86 1.93 9.82 -3.60
C ASP A 86 1.05 11.08 -3.82
N GLY A 87 0.52 11.65 -2.73
CA GLY A 87 -0.37 12.81 -2.76
C GLY A 87 -1.85 12.47 -2.89
N ALA A 88 -2.23 11.20 -3.01
CA ALA A 88 -3.64 10.78 -3.03
C ALA A 88 -4.35 11.11 -1.72
N ALA A 89 -5.60 11.56 -1.78
CA ALA A 89 -6.38 11.86 -0.58
C ALA A 89 -6.73 10.57 0.17
N VAL A 90 -6.46 10.53 1.47
CA VAL A 90 -6.83 9.39 2.32
C VAL A 90 -8.32 9.48 2.64
N LEU A 91 -9.03 8.38 2.39
CA LEU A 91 -10.48 8.31 2.55
C LEU A 91 -10.86 7.78 3.92
N GLY A 92 -11.97 8.29 4.45
CA GLY A 92 -12.51 7.86 5.72
C GLY A 92 -13.91 8.42 5.94
N TYR A 93 -14.34 8.41 7.19
CA TYR A 93 -15.66 8.83 7.61
C TYR A 93 -15.55 10.03 8.55
N ALA A 94 -16.13 11.16 8.19
CA ALA A 94 -16.13 12.35 9.04
C ALA A 94 -16.95 12.14 10.33
N ARG A 95 -17.98 11.28 10.29
CA ARG A 95 -18.83 10.89 11.42
C ARG A 95 -19.50 9.55 11.13
N ASP A 96 -20.16 8.97 12.13
CA ASP A 96 -20.92 7.74 11.96
C ASP A 96 -22.05 7.92 10.92
N GLY A 97 -22.13 6.97 9.99
CA GLY A 97 -23.11 7.01 8.89
C GLY A 97 -22.78 7.99 7.74
N ALA A 98 -21.69 8.75 7.84
CA ALA A 98 -21.25 9.60 6.72
C ALA A 98 -20.75 8.76 5.53
N PRO A 99 -20.86 9.25 4.30
CA PRO A 99 -20.25 8.61 3.16
C PRO A 99 -18.71 8.64 3.26
N LEU A 100 -18.06 7.72 2.54
CA LEU A 100 -16.61 7.71 2.38
C LEU A 100 -16.17 8.98 1.65
N ALA A 101 -15.27 9.74 2.26
CA ALA A 101 -14.79 11.02 1.74
C ALA A 101 -13.35 11.29 2.20
N PRO A 102 -12.61 12.19 1.53
CA PRO A 102 -11.31 12.64 2.00
C PRO A 102 -11.35 13.14 3.45
N LEU A 103 -10.42 12.66 4.27
CA LEU A 103 -10.29 13.12 5.65
C LEU A 103 -9.62 14.48 5.69
N ARG A 104 -10.28 15.42 6.34
CA ARG A 104 -9.80 16.80 6.47
C ARG A 104 -9.92 17.28 7.91
N ILE A 105 -8.92 18.01 8.37
CA ILE A 105 -9.03 18.83 9.55
C ILE A 105 -9.64 20.19 9.13
N GLU A 106 -10.47 20.75 10.01
CA GLU A 106 -10.97 22.10 9.77
C GLU A 106 -9.80 23.08 9.61
N SER A 107 -9.88 23.94 8.61
CA SER A 107 -8.94 25.06 8.47
C SER A 107 -9.08 25.93 9.72
N VAL A 108 -8.05 25.89 10.56
CA VAL A 108 -8.01 26.73 11.75
C VAL A 108 -7.75 28.16 11.28
N ASP A 109 -8.55 29.10 11.72
CA ASP A 109 -8.35 30.52 11.48
C ASP A 109 -6.88 30.87 11.77
N ALA A 110 -6.19 31.44 10.79
CA ALA A 110 -4.78 31.78 10.88
C ALA A 110 -4.47 32.71 12.08
N ALA A 111 -5.48 33.44 12.57
CA ALA A 111 -5.41 34.30 13.74
C ALA A 111 -5.36 33.50 15.08
N LEU A 112 -5.90 32.29 15.12
CA LEU A 112 -5.98 31.45 16.30
C LEU A 112 -4.88 30.38 16.40
N GLY A 113 -4.08 30.24 15.35
CA GLY A 113 -2.97 29.29 15.28
C GLY A 113 -3.24 28.13 14.34
N ARG A 114 -2.17 27.54 13.83
CA ARG A 114 -2.23 26.36 12.97
C ARG A 114 -2.83 25.18 13.73
N ALA A 115 -3.60 24.33 13.05
CA ALA A 115 -3.92 23.01 13.55
C ALA A 115 -2.59 22.32 13.86
N SER A 116 -2.30 22.20 15.15
CA SER A 116 -1.07 21.62 15.62
C SER A 116 -1.37 20.28 16.26
N ASP A 117 -0.38 19.41 16.31
CA ASP A 117 -0.48 18.14 17.01
C ASP A 117 -1.56 17.22 16.42
N ALA A 118 -1.64 17.16 15.08
CA ALA A 118 -2.46 16.16 14.40
C ALA A 118 -1.84 14.78 14.57
N ARG A 119 -2.68 13.77 14.87
CA ARG A 119 -2.24 12.40 15.03
C ARG A 119 -3.36 11.41 14.68
N LEU A 120 -2.95 10.21 14.31
CA LEU A 120 -3.83 9.08 14.14
C LEU A 120 -3.83 8.22 15.40
N GLU A 121 -5.01 7.91 15.88
CA GLU A 121 -5.22 7.05 17.04
C GLU A 121 -5.41 5.59 16.61
N ARG A 122 -5.30 4.65 17.54
CA ARG A 122 -5.40 3.21 17.26
C ARG A 122 -6.76 2.79 16.68
N ASP A 123 -7.82 3.53 16.99
CA ASP A 123 -9.17 3.32 16.44
C ASP A 123 -9.37 3.99 15.07
N GLY A 124 -8.30 4.50 14.46
CA GLY A 124 -8.31 5.18 13.17
C GLY A 124 -8.78 6.62 13.22
N SER A 125 -9.06 7.17 14.40
CA SER A 125 -9.47 8.57 14.53
C SER A 125 -8.33 9.51 14.19
N LEU A 126 -8.57 10.44 13.27
CA LEU A 126 -7.70 11.59 13.01
C LEU A 126 -8.05 12.68 14.03
N THR A 127 -7.14 12.97 14.95
CA THR A 127 -7.34 13.98 15.99
C THR A 127 -6.35 15.12 15.82
N TYR A 128 -6.74 16.33 16.21
CA TYR A 128 -5.89 17.51 16.17
C TYR A 128 -6.24 18.48 17.31
N ALA A 129 -5.30 19.33 17.67
CA ALA A 129 -5.53 20.38 18.65
C ALA A 129 -6.11 21.62 17.95
N ARG A 130 -7.27 22.08 18.40
CA ARG A 130 -7.93 23.31 17.96
C ARG A 130 -7.89 24.35 19.05
N ALA A 131 -7.35 25.51 18.75
CA ALA A 131 -7.42 26.68 19.64
C ALA A 131 -8.71 27.46 19.38
N SER A 132 -9.43 27.82 20.43
CA SER A 132 -10.58 28.71 20.39
C SER A 132 -10.44 29.80 21.44
N LEU A 133 -11.08 30.93 21.25
CA LEU A 133 -11.20 31.97 22.29
C LEU A 133 -12.52 31.77 23.04
N ASP A 134 -12.46 31.75 24.37
CA ASP A 134 -13.65 31.79 25.21
C ASP A 134 -14.37 33.16 24.98
N PRO A 135 -15.60 33.16 24.49
CA PRO A 135 -16.31 34.39 24.16
C PRO A 135 -16.58 35.29 25.38
N ARG A 136 -16.51 34.77 26.61
CA ARG A 136 -16.78 35.52 27.83
C ARG A 136 -15.52 36.09 28.47
N SER A 137 -14.44 35.31 28.47
CA SER A 137 -13.18 35.67 29.14
C SER A 137 -12.08 36.14 28.20
N GLY A 138 -12.21 35.91 26.88
CA GLY A 138 -11.14 36.13 25.91
C GLY A 138 -9.96 35.17 26.08
N ALA A 139 -10.06 34.22 27.02
CA ALA A 139 -8.99 33.27 27.26
C ALA A 139 -8.85 32.26 26.11
N ARG A 140 -7.62 31.94 25.74
CA ARG A 140 -7.32 30.91 24.73
C ARG A 140 -7.57 29.53 25.35
N ARG A 141 -8.48 28.76 24.76
CA ARG A 141 -8.74 27.37 25.09
C ARG A 141 -8.22 26.48 23.97
N VAL A 142 -7.52 25.41 24.33
CA VAL A 142 -7.10 24.38 23.38
C VAL A 142 -7.89 23.11 23.68
N GLU A 143 -8.56 22.59 22.69
CA GLU A 143 -9.31 21.34 22.78
C GLU A 143 -8.84 20.36 21.72
N ARG A 144 -8.92 19.04 22.00
CA ARG A 144 -8.66 18.01 21.03
C ARG A 144 -9.96 17.65 20.31
N VAL A 145 -9.91 17.71 18.98
CA VAL A 145 -11.06 17.49 18.11
C VAL A 145 -10.79 16.27 17.24
N VAL A 146 -11.83 15.47 17.01
CA VAL A 146 -11.82 14.36 16.05
C VAL A 146 -12.31 14.89 14.71
N ALA A 147 -11.47 14.81 13.68
CA ALA A 147 -11.81 15.22 12.33
C ALA A 147 -12.58 14.13 11.56
N GLY A 148 -12.34 12.87 11.89
CA GLY A 148 -12.96 11.71 11.29
C GLY A 148 -12.18 10.45 11.61
N ARG A 149 -12.55 9.34 10.96
CA ARG A 149 -11.91 8.03 11.13
C ARG A 149 -11.51 7.43 9.80
N LEU A 150 -10.34 6.80 9.75
CA LEU A 150 -9.85 6.05 8.58
C LEU A 150 -10.83 4.93 8.19
N ALA A 151 -10.96 4.71 6.89
CA ALA A 151 -11.60 3.52 6.36
C ALA A 151 -10.57 2.40 6.15
N LEU A 152 -10.84 1.23 6.71
CA LEU A 152 -10.17 0.00 6.37
C LEU A 152 -10.97 -0.76 5.33
N VAL A 153 -10.24 -1.40 4.41
CA VAL A 153 -10.81 -2.17 3.31
C VAL A 153 -10.27 -3.58 3.38
N SER A 154 -11.15 -4.55 3.23
CA SER A 154 -10.78 -5.96 3.09
C SER A 154 -11.44 -6.57 1.87
N PHE A 155 -10.76 -7.51 1.23
CA PHE A 155 -11.30 -8.31 0.15
C PHE A 155 -11.92 -9.60 0.71
N PRO A 156 -12.90 -10.21 -0.01
CA PRO A 156 -13.38 -11.54 0.34
C PRO A 156 -12.22 -12.56 0.39
N ALA A 157 -12.33 -13.54 1.28
CA ALA A 157 -11.31 -14.57 1.44
C ALA A 157 -10.94 -15.22 0.08
N GLY A 158 -9.65 -15.38 -0.18
CA GLY A 158 -9.13 -15.92 -1.44
C GLY A 158 -9.14 -14.94 -2.63
N THR A 159 -9.57 -13.71 -2.43
CA THR A 159 -9.54 -12.68 -3.47
C THR A 159 -8.36 -11.74 -3.23
N LEU A 160 -7.55 -11.53 -4.26
CA LEU A 160 -6.47 -10.55 -4.25
C LEU A 160 -6.90 -9.29 -5.00
N GLY A 161 -6.43 -8.14 -4.55
CA GLY A 161 -6.57 -6.89 -5.31
C GLY A 161 -5.81 -6.95 -6.63
N VAL A 162 -6.29 -6.19 -7.61
CA VAL A 162 -5.56 -6.00 -8.87
C VAL A 162 -4.56 -4.88 -8.68
N ARG A 163 -3.29 -5.15 -8.97
CA ARG A 163 -2.24 -4.14 -8.87
C ARG A 163 -2.48 -3.02 -9.89
N VAL A 164 -2.50 -1.80 -9.41
CA VAL A 164 -2.57 -0.57 -10.23
C VAL A 164 -1.16 0.00 -10.44
N ASP A 165 -0.39 0.05 -9.37
CA ASP A 165 1.00 0.49 -9.35
C ASP A 165 1.79 -0.24 -8.22
N GLU A 166 2.96 0.26 -7.85
CA GLU A 166 3.86 -0.40 -6.89
C GLU A 166 3.27 -0.51 -5.47
N THR A 167 2.40 0.42 -5.09
CA THR A 167 1.86 0.54 -3.73
C THR A 167 0.33 0.52 -3.66
N HIS A 168 -0.35 0.50 -4.82
CA HIS A 168 -1.80 0.55 -4.87
C HIS A 168 -2.42 -0.66 -5.56
N LEU A 169 -3.55 -1.07 -5.00
CA LEU A 169 -4.44 -2.08 -5.54
C LEU A 169 -5.79 -1.46 -5.90
N SER A 170 -6.50 -2.09 -6.81
CA SER A 170 -7.92 -1.85 -7.07
C SER A 170 -8.72 -3.12 -6.80
N ALA A 171 -10.03 -2.98 -6.66
CA ALA A 171 -10.91 -4.14 -6.59
C ALA A 171 -10.95 -4.86 -7.95
N PRO A 172 -10.87 -6.20 -7.98
CA PRO A 172 -11.09 -6.95 -9.19
C PRO A 172 -12.49 -6.70 -9.76
N PRO A 173 -12.69 -6.81 -11.09
CA PRO A 173 -14.00 -6.65 -11.70
C PRO A 173 -15.03 -7.57 -11.04
N GLY A 174 -16.19 -7.00 -10.65
CA GLY A 174 -17.27 -7.73 -10.01
C GLY A 174 -17.09 -8.04 -8.53
N VAL A 175 -15.94 -7.75 -7.93
CA VAL A 175 -15.69 -7.90 -6.51
C VAL A 175 -16.02 -6.61 -5.76
N ARG A 176 -16.82 -6.72 -4.71
CA ARG A 176 -17.13 -5.61 -3.81
C ARG A 176 -16.27 -5.75 -2.55
N PRO A 177 -15.33 -4.85 -2.30
CA PRO A 177 -14.57 -4.84 -1.06
C PRO A 177 -15.48 -4.47 0.12
N SER A 178 -15.17 -5.00 1.28
CA SER A 178 -15.83 -4.62 2.54
C SER A 178 -15.11 -3.44 3.16
N TYR A 179 -15.88 -2.46 3.62
CA TYR A 179 -15.37 -1.30 4.32
C TYR A 179 -15.72 -1.39 5.80
N SER A 180 -14.75 -1.14 6.65
CA SER A 180 -14.89 -1.13 8.10
C SER A 180 -14.11 0.03 8.72
N ARG A 181 -14.28 0.24 10.02
CA ARG A 181 -13.44 1.14 10.81
C ARG A 181 -12.53 0.30 11.71
N PRO A 182 -11.30 0.76 12.00
CA PRO A 182 -10.44 0.08 12.95
C PRO A 182 -11.16 -0.14 14.29
N GLY A 183 -11.09 -1.36 14.80
CA GLY A 183 -11.74 -1.76 16.06
C GLY A 183 -13.25 -2.03 16.00
N GLU A 184 -13.88 -1.95 14.82
CA GLU A 184 -15.29 -2.28 14.67
C GLU A 184 -15.49 -3.69 14.07
N ARG A 185 -16.51 -4.41 14.58
CA ARG A 185 -17.01 -5.69 14.01
C ARG A 185 -15.93 -6.72 13.67
N GLY A 186 -14.95 -6.87 14.55
CA GLY A 186 -13.88 -7.87 14.36
C GLY A 186 -12.71 -7.37 13.51
N SER A 187 -12.68 -6.09 13.10
CA SER A 187 -11.45 -5.52 12.59
C SER A 187 -10.52 -5.14 13.75
N ASP A 188 -9.23 -5.47 13.58
CA ASP A 188 -8.23 -5.13 14.58
C ASP A 188 -7.95 -3.62 14.64
N LEU A 189 -7.33 -3.21 15.74
CA LEU A 189 -6.87 -1.85 15.93
C LEU A 189 -5.61 -1.60 15.08
N LEU A 190 -5.43 -0.35 14.65
CA LEU A 190 -4.20 0.08 13.99
C LEU A 190 -3.00 0.04 14.94
N GLN A 191 -1.82 -0.16 14.39
CA GLN A 191 -0.57 0.11 15.08
C GLN A 191 -0.14 1.55 14.76
N THR A 192 -0.18 2.41 15.76
CA THR A 192 0.25 3.82 15.63
C THR A 192 1.76 3.95 15.76
N HIS A 193 2.35 5.02 15.21
CA HIS A 193 3.80 5.22 15.15
C HIS A 193 4.52 4.03 14.52
N ALA A 194 3.90 3.48 13.48
CA ALA A 194 4.38 2.33 12.76
C ALA A 194 4.01 2.43 11.28
N ARG A 195 4.79 1.81 10.44
CA ARG A 195 4.47 1.66 9.02
C ARG A 195 4.76 0.24 8.57
N ASP A 196 3.92 -0.25 7.71
CA ASP A 196 4.10 -1.55 7.08
C ASP A 196 5.28 -1.44 6.11
N LEU A 197 6.28 -2.30 6.28
CA LEU A 197 7.33 -2.50 5.30
C LEU A 197 6.86 -3.56 4.32
N GLY A 198 7.37 -3.52 3.08
CA GLY A 198 6.99 -4.49 2.04
C GLY A 198 6.95 -5.92 2.57
N ARG A 199 5.94 -6.68 2.12
CA ARG A 199 5.62 -8.03 2.62
C ARG A 199 6.59 -9.14 2.22
N ILE A 200 7.66 -8.83 1.50
CA ILE A 200 8.65 -9.82 1.06
C ILE A 200 9.80 -9.92 2.07
N ASP A 201 10.05 -11.12 2.55
CA ASP A 201 11.33 -11.40 3.19
C ASP A 201 12.47 -11.25 2.15
N PRO A 202 13.48 -10.39 2.40
CA PRO A 202 14.54 -10.10 1.44
C PRO A 202 15.26 -11.35 0.93
N SER A 203 15.49 -12.33 1.78
CA SER A 203 16.16 -13.58 1.41
C SER A 203 15.31 -14.41 0.43
N THR A 204 14.01 -14.42 0.64
CA THR A 204 13.03 -15.06 -0.26
C THR A 204 12.96 -14.32 -1.60
N GLY A 205 12.98 -12.99 -1.60
CA GLY A 205 13.00 -12.18 -2.81
C GLY A 205 14.24 -12.47 -3.67
N VAL A 206 15.42 -12.44 -3.05
CA VAL A 206 16.68 -12.74 -3.74
C VAL A 206 16.71 -14.18 -4.29
N ARG A 207 16.25 -15.16 -3.51
CA ARG A 207 16.17 -16.56 -3.97
C ARG A 207 15.28 -16.70 -5.21
N ARG A 208 14.10 -16.09 -5.21
CA ARG A 208 13.18 -16.10 -6.36
C ARG A 208 13.77 -15.43 -7.60
N LEU A 209 14.51 -14.33 -7.40
CA LEU A 209 15.23 -13.68 -8.50
C LEU A 209 16.29 -14.61 -9.08
N GLN A 210 17.07 -15.31 -8.25
CA GLN A 210 18.04 -16.29 -8.69
C GLN A 210 17.39 -17.45 -9.47
N GLU A 211 16.28 -17.98 -8.97
CA GLU A 211 15.49 -19.03 -9.67
C GLU A 211 15.02 -18.57 -11.04
N ALA A 212 14.54 -17.30 -11.15
CA ALA A 212 14.13 -16.72 -12.42
C ALA A 212 15.29 -16.56 -13.41
N TYR A 213 16.48 -16.15 -12.94
CA TYR A 213 17.68 -16.08 -13.77
C TYR A 213 18.11 -17.46 -14.26
N MET A 214 18.15 -18.47 -13.38
CA MET A 214 18.50 -19.85 -13.76
C MET A 214 17.52 -20.41 -14.80
N ALA A 215 16.24 -20.12 -14.69
CA ALA A 215 15.24 -20.52 -15.69
C ALA A 215 15.47 -19.85 -17.05
N LEU A 216 15.86 -18.57 -17.06
CA LEU A 216 16.22 -17.85 -18.27
C LEU A 216 17.45 -18.43 -18.93
N ASP A 217 18.51 -18.71 -18.17
CA ASP A 217 19.75 -19.31 -18.67
C ASP A 217 19.51 -20.69 -19.26
N ALA A 218 18.67 -21.51 -18.60
CA ALA A 218 18.30 -22.83 -19.12
C ALA A 218 17.57 -22.74 -20.47
N LEU A 219 16.70 -21.73 -20.66
CA LEU A 219 16.01 -21.50 -21.93
C LEU A 219 16.99 -21.05 -23.02
N HIS A 220 17.96 -20.19 -22.69
CA HIS A 220 19.00 -19.80 -23.63
C HIS A 220 19.86 -21.01 -24.05
N ALA A 221 20.30 -21.83 -23.09
CA ALA A 221 21.07 -23.03 -23.37
C ALA A 221 20.31 -24.01 -24.25
N ALA A 222 19.02 -24.23 -23.98
CA ALA A 222 18.16 -25.08 -24.81
C ALA A 222 17.99 -24.52 -26.24
N GLY A 223 17.88 -23.19 -26.39
CA GLY A 223 17.83 -22.55 -27.70
C GLY A 223 19.13 -22.76 -28.50
N TYR A 224 20.29 -22.58 -27.88
CA TYR A 224 21.58 -22.86 -28.54
C TYR A 224 21.75 -24.33 -28.92
N ALA A 225 21.31 -25.26 -28.06
CA ALA A 225 21.36 -26.69 -28.37
C ALA A 225 20.46 -27.04 -29.59
N ALA A 226 19.25 -26.50 -29.63
CA ALA A 226 18.34 -26.69 -30.77
C ALA A 226 18.94 -26.15 -32.11
N ASP A 227 19.46 -24.91 -32.07
CA ASP A 227 20.11 -24.30 -33.23
C ASP A 227 21.32 -25.12 -33.71
N SER A 228 22.09 -25.74 -32.79
CA SER A 228 23.24 -26.57 -33.14
C SER A 228 22.84 -27.89 -33.77
N LEU A 229 21.76 -28.52 -33.29
CA LEU A 229 21.19 -29.73 -33.86
C LEU A 229 20.60 -29.49 -35.25
N ASP A 230 19.91 -28.38 -35.46
CA ASP A 230 19.37 -28.03 -36.77
C ASP A 230 20.49 -27.81 -37.79
N ARG A 231 21.62 -27.16 -37.41
CA ARG A 231 22.80 -27.02 -38.27
C ARG A 231 23.43 -28.37 -38.60
N ALA A 232 23.60 -29.22 -37.59
CA ALA A 232 24.16 -30.55 -37.80
C ALA A 232 23.28 -31.42 -38.71
N ALA A 233 21.95 -31.34 -38.59
CA ALA A 233 20.99 -32.03 -39.45
C ALA A 233 21.06 -31.51 -40.89
N LEU A 234 21.20 -30.20 -41.10
CA LEU A 234 21.36 -29.63 -42.43
C LEU A 234 22.67 -30.03 -43.10
N ASP A 235 23.76 -30.23 -42.33
CA ASP A 235 25.04 -30.69 -42.85
C ASP A 235 25.06 -32.17 -43.23
N LEU A 236 24.20 -33.00 -42.58
CA LEU A 236 24.05 -34.42 -42.94
C LEU A 236 23.22 -34.67 -44.21
N VAL A 237 22.47 -33.68 -44.68
CA VAL A 237 21.61 -33.79 -45.92
C VAL A 237 22.33 -33.27 -47.16
N LYS A 238 23.54 -32.75 -47.03
CA LYS A 238 24.42 -32.35 -48.15
C LYS A 238 25.35 -33.49 -48.57
#